data_1804ee88ab799e9806f986a14cee8ac1
#
_entry.id   1804ee88ab799e9806f986a14cee8ac1
#
_cell.length_a   1.000
_cell.length_b   1.000
_cell.length_c   1.000
_cell.angle_alpha   90.00
_cell.angle_beta   90.00
_cell.angle_gamma   90.00
#
_symmetry.space_group_name_H-M   'P 1'
#
loop_
_entity.id
_entity.type
_entity.pdbx_description
1 polymer ?
#
loop_
_entity_poly.entity_id
_entity_poly.type
_entity_poly.pdbx_seq_one_letter_code
_entity_poly.pdbx_strand_id
1 'polypeptide(L)'
;NNFLSFFATFAYSFKNRYVVNANVRNDASNVFGQDINHRIDPTYSFGFSWRASEEAFFQKYLKWITTLNFRGTFGIQGNALTRESPELILSQNGVQAGYNRYYSTISQIPNPYLSWERTKNWNFGVDLELFHMFYMNLEYYTRRSNAVITVDLPFEYGINDMKRNGGIIYNRGIEYTLSFTPVQKRDFSLNINLNASKNWNKGGETTIDRTTGMYLTGSNTQILKEGYPLSGFWSYSFAGLDGSNGKPMFNYVEVPEEEKSKGIDPTTYLVYSGEKEPYFTGGLGLSFRYKSLSLNTSFSLLLGSKKRLTSPYNDFRGEHNMMPDPTKNINRDLLNRWQKTGDEAYTNIPGLPIWPLGIAWTLPNTETAESPIYMWEKSDAMVVSASFLRCRNIGLSWQMKKEWCDKIHAKNLSINFNMDNVFVIASKRFNGFDPELENSIMPRSFSLGLNIGF
;
A
#
# COMPACT_ATOMS: atom_id res chain seq x y z
N ASN A 1 -2.78 3.33 -31.25
CA ASN A 1 -3.54 4.15 -30.29
C ASN A 1 -3.24 5.62 -30.57
N ASN A 2 -4.29 6.41 -30.80
CA ASN A 2 -4.18 7.85 -31.06
C ASN A 2 -4.81 8.60 -29.88
N PHE A 3 -4.11 9.64 -29.44
CA PHE A 3 -4.57 10.55 -28.39
C PHE A 3 -4.56 11.98 -28.93
N LEU A 4 -5.59 12.74 -28.59
CA LEU A 4 -5.70 14.16 -28.90
C LEU A 4 -6.07 14.89 -27.61
N SER A 5 -5.33 15.94 -27.27
CA SER A 5 -5.55 16.69 -26.03
C SER A 5 -5.59 18.19 -26.30
N PHE A 6 -6.59 18.84 -25.74
CA PHE A 6 -6.70 20.29 -25.68
C PHE A 6 -6.74 20.72 -24.21
N PHE A 7 -6.01 21.75 -23.85
CA PHE A 7 -6.05 22.28 -22.49
C PHE A 7 -6.02 23.81 -22.47
N ALA A 8 -6.61 24.37 -21.44
CA ALA A 8 -6.52 25.80 -21.12
C ALA A 8 -6.30 25.96 -19.61
N THR A 9 -5.46 26.89 -19.24
CA THR A 9 -5.18 27.25 -17.86
C THR A 9 -5.44 28.72 -17.64
N PHE A 10 -6.06 29.07 -16.53
CA PHE A 10 -6.30 30.42 -16.09
C PHE A 10 -5.78 30.60 -14.67
N ALA A 11 -5.02 31.62 -14.42
CA ALA A 11 -4.56 32.02 -13.09
C ALA A 11 -4.72 33.54 -12.93
N TYR A 12 -5.36 33.92 -11.84
CA TYR A 12 -5.55 35.33 -11.51
C TYR A 12 -5.22 35.58 -10.05
N SER A 13 -4.40 36.60 -9.80
CA SER A 13 -4.02 37.04 -8.46
C SER A 13 -4.49 38.47 -8.23
N PHE A 14 -5.40 38.64 -7.26
CA PHE A 14 -5.89 39.96 -6.87
C PHE A 14 -5.15 40.48 -5.63
N LYS A 15 -4.50 41.61 -5.75
CA LYS A 15 -3.72 42.29 -4.69
C LYS A 15 -2.71 41.34 -4.00
N ASN A 16 -2.25 40.31 -4.68
CA ASN A 16 -1.36 39.27 -4.13
C ASN A 16 -1.93 38.52 -2.91
N ARG A 17 -3.22 38.62 -2.64
CA ARG A 17 -3.92 38.03 -1.47
C ARG A 17 -4.85 36.90 -1.86
N TYR A 18 -5.58 37.07 -2.94
CA TYR A 18 -6.57 36.11 -3.44
C TYR A 18 -6.09 35.58 -4.77
N VAL A 19 -5.91 34.26 -4.84
CA VAL A 19 -5.47 33.61 -6.07
C VAL A 19 -6.55 32.62 -6.50
N VAL A 20 -6.96 32.71 -7.74
CA VAL A 20 -7.90 31.79 -8.39
C VAL A 20 -7.19 31.11 -9.53
N ASN A 21 -7.29 29.80 -9.59
CA ASN A 21 -6.76 28.96 -10.66
C ASN A 21 -7.90 28.12 -11.24
N ALA A 22 -7.97 28.07 -12.56
CA ALA A 22 -8.89 27.18 -13.28
C ALA A 22 -8.13 26.47 -14.41
N ASN A 23 -8.29 25.17 -14.50
CA ASN A 23 -7.72 24.37 -15.57
C ASN A 23 -8.81 23.52 -16.18
N VAL A 24 -8.83 23.47 -17.49
CA VAL A 24 -9.73 22.58 -18.26
C VAL A 24 -8.86 21.82 -19.25
N ARG A 25 -9.05 20.52 -19.31
CA ARG A 25 -8.40 19.66 -20.27
C ARG A 25 -9.43 18.71 -20.86
N ASN A 26 -9.37 18.54 -22.17
CA ASN A 26 -10.19 17.61 -22.90
C ASN A 26 -9.32 16.63 -23.63
N ASP A 27 -9.35 15.37 -23.21
CA ASP A 27 -8.59 14.29 -23.80
C ASP A 27 -9.52 13.38 -24.61
N ALA A 28 -9.12 13.08 -25.83
CA ALA A 28 -9.81 12.14 -26.69
C ALA A 28 -8.88 10.96 -27.02
N SER A 29 -9.43 9.76 -26.99
CA SER A 29 -8.69 8.53 -27.33
C SER A 29 -9.57 7.61 -28.16
N ASN A 30 -8.95 6.95 -29.15
CA ASN A 30 -9.61 5.90 -29.93
C ASN A 30 -9.59 4.52 -29.22
N VAL A 31 -9.04 4.44 -28.01
CA VAL A 31 -8.98 3.22 -27.20
C VAL A 31 -10.30 2.94 -26.47
N PHE A 32 -11.12 3.96 -26.26
CA PHE A 32 -12.38 3.83 -25.50
C PHE A 32 -13.60 3.99 -26.39
N GLY A 33 -14.59 3.12 -26.17
CA GLY A 33 -15.96 3.21 -26.65
C GLY A 33 -16.14 3.34 -28.16
N GLN A 34 -17.19 2.74 -28.67
CA GLN A 34 -17.67 3.05 -30.02
C GLN A 34 -18.43 4.39 -30.05
N ASP A 35 -19.04 4.79 -28.93
CA ASP A 35 -19.70 6.06 -28.78
C ASP A 35 -18.69 7.20 -28.55
N ILE A 36 -18.84 8.28 -29.31
CA ILE A 36 -18.02 9.48 -29.21
C ILE A 36 -18.04 10.08 -27.79
N ASN A 37 -19.15 9.95 -27.07
CA ASN A 37 -19.31 10.44 -25.70
C ASN A 37 -18.39 9.73 -24.69
N HIS A 38 -17.92 8.51 -25.01
CA HIS A 38 -16.99 7.75 -24.20
C HIS A 38 -15.53 7.92 -24.62
N ARG A 39 -15.28 8.46 -25.80
CA ARG A 39 -13.95 8.76 -26.31
C ARG A 39 -13.36 10.06 -25.78
N ILE A 40 -14.23 10.98 -25.36
CA ILE A 40 -13.87 12.31 -24.89
C ILE A 40 -14.06 12.38 -23.39
N ASP A 41 -13.00 12.70 -22.64
CA ASP A 41 -13.07 12.88 -21.20
C ASP A 41 -12.66 14.30 -20.78
N PRO A 42 -13.63 15.21 -20.57
CA PRO A 42 -13.33 16.53 -20.05
C PRO A 42 -12.96 16.45 -18.57
N THR A 43 -11.74 16.86 -18.27
CA THR A 43 -11.24 17.02 -16.90
C THR A 43 -11.09 18.49 -16.58
N TYR A 44 -11.35 18.86 -15.34
CA TYR A 44 -11.22 20.24 -14.90
C TYR A 44 -10.82 20.31 -13.43
N SER A 45 -10.16 21.40 -13.08
CA SER A 45 -9.85 21.73 -11.71
C SER A 45 -10.04 23.22 -11.46
N PHE A 46 -10.48 23.54 -10.26
CA PHE A 46 -10.65 24.87 -9.75
C PHE A 46 -9.95 24.97 -8.41
N GLY A 47 -9.16 26.04 -8.21
CA GLY A 47 -8.45 26.29 -6.97
C GLY A 47 -8.63 27.72 -6.53
N PHE A 48 -8.77 27.90 -5.21
CA PHE A 48 -8.79 29.17 -4.54
C PHE A 48 -7.75 29.18 -3.42
N SER A 49 -7.01 30.26 -3.31
CA SER A 49 -6.07 30.49 -2.20
C SER A 49 -6.24 31.89 -1.64
N TRP A 50 -6.31 31.97 -0.32
CA TRP A 50 -6.33 33.22 0.42
C TRP A 50 -5.06 33.34 1.28
N ARG A 51 -4.22 34.31 0.96
CA ARG A 51 -3.03 34.67 1.73
C ARG A 51 -3.44 35.64 2.85
N ALA A 52 -3.96 35.09 3.93
CA ALA A 52 -4.50 35.88 5.03
C ALA A 52 -3.43 36.76 5.72
N SER A 53 -2.18 36.31 5.75
CA SER A 53 -1.07 37.07 6.29
C SER A 53 -0.78 38.39 5.54
N GLU A 54 -1.21 38.52 4.26
CA GLU A 54 -1.06 39.73 3.47
C GLU A 54 -2.17 40.75 3.74
N GLU A 55 -3.14 40.44 4.59
CA GLU A 55 -4.19 41.39 4.97
C GLU A 55 -3.68 42.46 5.93
N ALA A 56 -4.16 43.71 5.76
CA ALA A 56 -3.70 44.82 6.56
C ALA A 56 -3.93 44.61 8.07
N PHE A 57 -4.99 43.95 8.46
CA PHE A 57 -5.26 43.68 9.87
C PHE A 57 -4.29 42.63 10.45
N PHE A 58 -3.86 41.62 9.67
CA PHE A 58 -2.85 40.67 10.08
C PHE A 58 -1.51 41.35 10.30
N GLN A 59 -1.05 42.11 9.32
CA GLN A 59 0.23 42.86 9.39
C GLN A 59 0.27 43.84 10.54
N LYS A 60 -0.89 44.38 10.95
CA LYS A 60 -0.99 45.33 12.06
C LYS A 60 -0.98 44.63 13.44
N TYR A 61 -1.75 43.53 13.60
CA TYR A 61 -2.01 42.95 14.92
C TYR A 61 -1.31 41.61 15.16
N LEU A 62 -0.93 40.89 14.14
CA LEU A 62 -0.43 39.51 14.23
C LEU A 62 0.95 39.35 13.56
N LYS A 63 1.87 40.26 13.86
CA LYS A 63 3.23 40.30 13.26
C LYS A 63 4.06 39.03 13.52
N TRP A 64 3.68 38.23 14.50
CA TRP A 64 4.34 36.97 14.83
C TRP A 64 3.92 35.81 13.91
N ILE A 65 2.83 35.98 13.12
CA ILE A 65 2.44 35.11 12.06
C ILE A 65 3.08 35.63 10.76
N THR A 66 4.07 34.89 10.29
CA THR A 66 4.81 35.26 9.07
C THR A 66 4.02 34.91 7.83
N THR A 67 3.45 33.73 7.82
CA THR A 67 2.62 33.20 6.72
C THR A 67 1.37 32.55 7.27
N LEU A 68 0.22 32.88 6.68
CA LEU A 68 -1.03 32.16 6.87
C LEU A 68 -1.77 32.12 5.54
N ASN A 69 -1.81 30.93 4.92
CA ASN A 69 -2.50 30.71 3.67
C ASN A 69 -3.56 29.64 3.84
N PHE A 70 -4.74 29.88 3.31
CA PHE A 70 -5.80 28.88 3.16
C PHE A 70 -5.92 28.52 1.69
N ARG A 71 -6.01 27.22 1.40
CA ARG A 71 -6.15 26.71 0.04
C ARG A 71 -7.33 25.75 -0.02
N GLY A 72 -8.11 25.85 -1.09
CA GLY A 72 -9.15 24.89 -1.41
C GLY A 72 -9.10 24.58 -2.89
N THR A 73 -9.12 23.31 -3.24
CA THR A 73 -9.17 22.87 -4.63
C THR A 73 -10.22 21.79 -4.83
N PHE A 74 -10.87 21.85 -5.98
CA PHE A 74 -11.75 20.82 -6.49
C PHE A 74 -11.31 20.43 -7.89
N GLY A 75 -11.34 19.15 -8.23
CA GLY A 75 -11.05 18.71 -9.58
C GLY A 75 -11.62 17.35 -9.90
N ILE A 76 -11.78 17.12 -11.20
CA ILE A 76 -12.11 15.82 -11.78
C ILE A 76 -10.93 15.40 -12.63
N GLN A 77 -10.41 14.19 -12.38
CA GLN A 77 -9.32 13.57 -13.11
C GLN A 77 -9.84 12.33 -13.83
N GLY A 78 -9.42 12.16 -15.07
CA GLY A 78 -9.62 10.96 -15.86
C GLY A 78 -8.36 10.11 -15.91
N ASN A 79 -8.51 8.79 -15.86
CA ASN A 79 -7.42 7.84 -16.07
C ASN A 79 -7.78 6.92 -17.24
N ALA A 80 -6.92 6.93 -18.27
CA ALA A 80 -7.08 6.09 -19.46
C ALA A 80 -6.52 4.69 -19.19
N LEU A 81 -7.34 3.67 -19.37
CA LEU A 81 -6.92 2.28 -19.32
C LEU A 81 -6.27 1.87 -20.64
N THR A 82 -4.99 2.16 -20.80
CA THR A 82 -4.26 1.98 -22.07
C THR A 82 -4.10 0.52 -22.51
N ARG A 83 -4.35 -0.43 -21.61
CA ARG A 83 -4.23 -1.87 -21.87
C ARG A 83 -5.58 -2.55 -22.15
N GLU A 84 -6.68 -1.84 -21.98
CA GLU A 84 -8.02 -2.35 -22.21
C GLU A 84 -8.53 -1.88 -23.57
N SER A 85 -9.42 -2.65 -24.18
CA SER A 85 -10.06 -2.31 -25.46
C SER A 85 -11.57 -2.50 -25.36
N PRO A 86 -12.38 -1.65 -25.96
CA PRO A 86 -13.82 -1.89 -26.06
C PRO A 86 -14.19 -2.87 -27.18
N GLU A 87 -13.23 -3.30 -27.97
CA GLU A 87 -13.43 -4.12 -29.16
C GLU A 87 -13.41 -5.62 -28.82
N LEU A 88 -13.94 -6.44 -29.74
CA LEU A 88 -13.79 -7.88 -29.70
C LEU A 88 -12.31 -8.25 -29.89
N ILE A 89 -11.78 -9.04 -28.96
CA ILE A 89 -10.43 -9.58 -29.06
C ILE A 89 -10.51 -11.10 -29.22
N LEU A 90 -9.91 -11.59 -30.30
CA LEU A 90 -9.73 -13.00 -30.56
C LEU A 90 -8.28 -13.39 -30.31
N SER A 91 -8.07 -14.43 -29.51
CA SER A 91 -6.78 -15.09 -29.38
C SER A 91 -6.69 -16.23 -30.40
N GLN A 92 -5.69 -16.14 -31.26
CA GLN A 92 -5.39 -17.22 -32.20
C GLN A 92 -4.66 -18.32 -31.46
N ASN A 93 -5.27 -19.48 -31.42
CA ASN A 93 -4.69 -20.69 -30.86
C ASN A 93 -4.02 -21.51 -31.97
N GLY A 94 -3.21 -22.47 -31.59
CA GLY A 94 -2.56 -23.38 -32.55
C GLY A 94 -3.54 -24.23 -33.33
N VAL A 95 -3.03 -25.24 -34.00
CA VAL A 95 -3.83 -26.22 -34.74
C VAL A 95 -4.56 -27.15 -33.76
N GLN A 96 -5.87 -27.25 -33.87
CA GLN A 96 -6.65 -28.18 -33.06
C GLN A 96 -6.38 -29.61 -33.47
N ALA A 97 -5.90 -30.41 -32.53
CA ALA A 97 -5.67 -31.82 -32.74
C ALA A 97 -6.98 -32.55 -33.18
N GLY A 98 -6.95 -33.30 -34.24
CA GLY A 98 -8.09 -34.02 -34.82
C GLY A 98 -8.76 -33.30 -35.99
N TYR A 99 -8.71 -31.98 -36.12
CA TYR A 99 -9.30 -31.24 -37.22
C TYR A 99 -8.24 -30.62 -38.16
N ASN A 100 -6.99 -30.58 -37.76
CA ASN A 100 -5.86 -29.99 -38.45
C ASN A 100 -6.16 -28.55 -38.97
N ARG A 101 -6.87 -27.76 -38.16
CA ARG A 101 -7.27 -26.38 -38.49
C ARG A 101 -6.88 -25.44 -37.36
N TYR A 102 -6.52 -24.22 -37.70
CA TYR A 102 -6.35 -23.12 -36.75
C TYR A 102 -7.73 -22.75 -36.18
N TYR A 103 -7.77 -22.46 -34.91
CA TYR A 103 -8.96 -21.92 -34.25
C TYR A 103 -8.61 -20.70 -33.42
N SER A 104 -9.59 -19.86 -33.19
CA SER A 104 -9.48 -18.69 -32.34
C SER A 104 -10.53 -18.78 -31.24
N THR A 105 -10.14 -18.36 -30.04
CA THR A 105 -11.05 -18.21 -28.91
C THR A 105 -11.32 -16.75 -28.65
N ILE A 106 -12.51 -16.42 -28.20
CA ILE A 106 -12.83 -15.07 -27.75
C ILE A 106 -12.09 -14.83 -26.45
N SER A 107 -11.18 -13.83 -26.41
CA SER A 107 -10.49 -13.40 -25.20
C SER A 107 -11.23 -12.27 -24.49
N GLN A 108 -11.97 -11.47 -25.26
CA GLN A 108 -12.71 -10.34 -24.75
C GLN A 108 -13.91 -10.07 -25.64
N ILE A 109 -15.08 -9.89 -25.04
CA ILE A 109 -16.28 -9.42 -25.75
C ILE A 109 -16.27 -7.90 -25.87
N PRO A 110 -16.97 -7.33 -26.85
CA PRO A 110 -17.06 -5.87 -27.00
C PRO A 110 -17.75 -5.23 -25.80
N ASN A 111 -17.22 -4.10 -25.32
CA ASN A 111 -17.88 -3.27 -24.34
C ASN A 111 -17.91 -1.80 -24.81
N PRO A 112 -18.91 -1.39 -25.61
CA PRO A 112 -19.00 -0.03 -26.13
C PRO A 112 -19.19 1.05 -25.05
N TYR A 113 -19.58 0.66 -23.85
CA TYR A 113 -19.79 1.54 -22.69
C TYR A 113 -18.58 1.70 -21.79
N LEU A 114 -17.47 1.02 -22.12
CA LEU A 114 -16.24 1.17 -21.37
C LEU A 114 -15.71 2.60 -21.50
N SER A 115 -15.56 3.28 -20.38
CA SER A 115 -15.14 4.67 -20.31
C SER A 115 -13.98 4.88 -19.34
N TRP A 116 -13.41 6.07 -19.36
CA TRP A 116 -12.34 6.48 -18.47
C TRP A 116 -12.74 6.31 -16.99
N GLU A 117 -11.78 5.91 -16.18
CA GLU A 117 -11.96 6.00 -14.72
C GLU A 117 -11.94 7.47 -14.32
N ARG A 118 -12.91 7.88 -13.52
CA ARG A 118 -13.03 9.27 -13.08
C ARG A 118 -12.90 9.39 -11.58
N THR A 119 -12.04 10.31 -11.15
CA THR A 119 -11.83 10.63 -9.73
C THR A 119 -12.22 12.08 -9.47
N LYS A 120 -13.19 12.28 -8.58
CA LYS A 120 -13.53 13.58 -8.01
C LYS A 120 -12.66 13.79 -6.77
N ASN A 121 -11.95 14.91 -6.72
CA ASN A 121 -11.00 15.23 -5.67
C ASN A 121 -11.32 16.59 -5.06
N TRP A 122 -11.42 16.65 -3.74
CA TRP A 122 -11.42 17.86 -2.93
C TRP A 122 -10.16 17.88 -2.08
N ASN A 123 -9.49 19.02 -2.00
CA ASN A 123 -8.35 19.22 -1.13
C ASN A 123 -8.49 20.57 -0.44
N PHE A 124 -8.21 20.60 0.87
CA PHE A 124 -8.17 21.79 1.70
C PHE A 124 -6.82 21.83 2.42
N GLY A 125 -6.12 22.96 2.32
CA GLY A 125 -4.80 23.11 2.91
C GLY A 125 -4.67 24.39 3.69
N VAL A 126 -3.84 24.34 4.74
CA VAL A 126 -3.44 25.48 5.55
C VAL A 126 -1.92 25.48 5.67
N ASP A 127 -1.28 26.59 5.25
CA ASP A 127 0.13 26.84 5.50
C ASP A 127 0.24 27.89 6.59
N LEU A 128 0.98 27.58 7.64
CA LEU A 128 1.22 28.45 8.78
C LEU A 128 2.73 28.57 9.03
N GLU A 129 3.24 29.81 9.10
CA GLU A 129 4.59 30.07 9.55
C GLU A 129 4.57 31.08 10.71
N LEU A 130 5.25 30.75 11.80
CA LEU A 130 5.33 31.55 13.01
C LEU A 130 6.77 31.89 13.32
N PHE A 131 7.03 33.19 13.62
CA PHE A 131 8.34 33.71 14.07
C PHE A 131 9.52 33.36 13.14
N HIS A 132 9.28 32.94 11.87
CA HIS A 132 10.28 32.38 10.96
C HIS A 132 11.00 31.14 11.49
N MET A 133 10.44 30.48 12.50
CA MET A 133 11.04 29.34 13.18
C MET A 133 10.20 28.06 13.07
N PHE A 134 8.90 28.25 12.97
CA PHE A 134 7.94 27.17 12.95
C PHE A 134 7.13 27.25 11.67
N TYR A 135 7.25 26.27 10.82
CA TYR A 135 6.45 26.11 9.61
C TYR A 135 5.58 24.85 9.73
N MET A 136 4.30 24.97 9.42
CA MET A 136 3.33 23.87 9.39
C MET A 136 2.52 23.93 8.11
N ASN A 137 2.40 22.80 7.46
CA ASN A 137 1.42 22.55 6.39
C ASN A 137 0.47 21.46 6.88
N LEU A 138 -0.83 21.70 6.79
CA LEU A 138 -1.89 20.73 7.09
C LEU A 138 -2.79 20.63 5.87
N GLU A 139 -2.99 19.41 5.37
CA GLU A 139 -3.86 19.13 4.25
C GLU A 139 -4.91 18.07 4.61
N TYR A 140 -6.13 18.30 4.17
CA TYR A 140 -7.21 17.32 4.19
C TYR A 140 -7.69 17.09 2.78
N TYR A 141 -7.80 15.84 2.36
CA TYR A 141 -8.34 15.49 1.06
C TYR A 141 -9.44 14.42 1.15
N THR A 142 -10.33 14.45 0.18
CA THR A 142 -11.29 13.39 -0.07
C THR A 142 -11.41 13.14 -1.56
N ARG A 143 -11.37 11.87 -1.94
CA ARG A 143 -11.41 11.39 -3.32
C ARG A 143 -12.48 10.33 -3.47
N ARG A 144 -13.29 10.44 -4.53
CA ARG A 144 -14.23 9.42 -4.95
C ARG A 144 -13.89 9.01 -6.37
N SER A 145 -13.46 7.77 -6.54
CA SER A 145 -13.08 7.20 -7.83
C SER A 145 -14.12 6.21 -8.32
N ASN A 146 -14.50 6.34 -9.59
CA ASN A 146 -15.25 5.31 -10.29
C ASN A 146 -14.21 4.46 -11.04
N ALA A 147 -13.97 3.25 -10.56
CA ALA A 147 -12.99 2.34 -11.10
C ALA A 147 -13.61 1.38 -12.12
N VAL A 148 -12.77 0.88 -13.02
CA VAL A 148 -13.11 -0.26 -13.86
C VAL A 148 -12.84 -1.54 -13.08
N ILE A 149 -13.82 -2.40 -13.03
CA ILE A 149 -13.77 -3.70 -12.36
C ILE A 149 -13.91 -4.83 -13.36
N THR A 150 -13.44 -5.99 -12.99
CA THR A 150 -13.71 -7.23 -13.73
C THR A 150 -14.98 -7.86 -13.17
N VAL A 151 -15.91 -8.19 -14.05
CA VAL A 151 -17.18 -8.84 -13.71
C VAL A 151 -17.25 -10.22 -14.31
N ASP A 152 -17.75 -11.20 -13.53
CA ASP A 152 -17.97 -12.53 -14.04
C ASP A 152 -19.19 -12.55 -14.96
N LEU A 153 -19.08 -13.30 -16.04
CA LEU A 153 -20.17 -13.45 -17.01
C LEU A 153 -20.79 -14.84 -16.89
N PRO A 154 -22.10 -14.97 -17.17
CA PRO A 154 -22.73 -16.26 -17.37
C PRO A 154 -21.99 -17.06 -18.44
N PHE A 155 -21.96 -18.38 -18.25
CA PHE A 155 -21.19 -19.28 -19.10
C PHE A 155 -21.66 -19.25 -20.58
N GLU A 156 -22.90 -18.83 -20.84
CA GLU A 156 -23.51 -18.71 -22.15
C GLU A 156 -22.79 -17.68 -23.05
N TYR A 157 -22.04 -16.74 -22.45
CA TYR A 157 -21.23 -15.78 -23.19
C TYR A 157 -19.95 -16.40 -23.79
N GLY A 158 -19.58 -17.61 -23.37
CA GLY A 158 -18.38 -18.32 -23.84
C GLY A 158 -17.06 -17.73 -23.35
N ILE A 159 -17.11 -16.76 -22.45
CA ILE A 159 -15.95 -16.19 -21.73
C ILE A 159 -16.32 -16.04 -20.27
N ASN A 160 -15.32 -16.02 -19.39
CA ASN A 160 -15.54 -16.04 -17.95
C ASN A 160 -15.79 -14.64 -17.37
N ASP A 161 -15.20 -13.59 -17.96
CA ASP A 161 -15.26 -12.25 -17.40
C ASP A 161 -15.17 -11.13 -18.44
N MET A 162 -15.56 -9.91 -18.03
CA MET A 162 -15.36 -8.69 -18.80
C MET A 162 -15.01 -7.50 -17.93
N LYS A 163 -14.42 -6.45 -18.52
CA LYS A 163 -14.17 -5.18 -17.85
C LYS A 163 -15.38 -4.26 -17.95
N ARG A 164 -15.74 -3.63 -16.84
CA ARG A 164 -16.86 -2.70 -16.73
C ARG A 164 -16.57 -1.58 -15.74
N ASN A 165 -17.03 -0.35 -16.04
CA ASN A 165 -17.11 0.72 -15.05
C ASN A 165 -18.19 0.39 -14.02
N GLY A 166 -17.87 0.35 -12.74
CA GLY A 166 -18.88 -0.05 -11.75
C GLY A 166 -18.37 -0.21 -10.31
N GLY A 167 -17.08 0.01 -10.07
CA GLY A 167 -16.53 0.02 -8.71
C GLY A 167 -16.42 1.45 -8.17
N ILE A 168 -16.83 1.67 -6.93
CA ILE A 168 -16.62 2.94 -6.24
C ILE A 168 -15.55 2.78 -5.17
N ILE A 169 -14.61 3.72 -5.14
CA ILE A 169 -13.53 3.76 -4.15
C ILE A 169 -13.55 5.13 -3.48
N TYR A 170 -13.59 5.13 -2.16
CA TYR A 170 -13.45 6.33 -1.34
C TYR A 170 -12.08 6.36 -0.69
N ASN A 171 -11.37 7.46 -0.86
CA ASN A 171 -10.13 7.77 -0.15
C ASN A 171 -10.29 9.13 0.52
N ARG A 172 -9.90 9.23 1.77
CA ARG A 172 -9.79 10.50 2.50
C ARG A 172 -8.55 10.44 3.39
N GLY A 173 -7.94 11.58 3.62
CA GLY A 173 -6.74 11.59 4.45
C GLY A 173 -6.43 12.96 5.00
N ILE A 174 -5.56 12.95 5.99
CA ILE A 174 -4.94 14.12 6.59
C ILE A 174 -3.44 13.97 6.43
N GLU A 175 -2.79 14.99 5.88
CA GLU A 175 -1.35 15.09 5.74
C GLU A 175 -0.85 16.28 6.55
N TYR A 176 0.25 16.06 7.25
CA TYR A 176 0.83 17.04 8.13
C TYR A 176 2.35 17.14 7.90
N THR A 177 2.85 18.32 7.70
CA THR A 177 4.28 18.60 7.61
C THR A 177 4.62 19.71 8.59
N LEU A 178 5.67 19.49 9.40
CA LEU A 178 6.18 20.45 10.35
C LEU A 178 7.68 20.61 10.12
N SER A 179 8.14 21.84 10.06
CA SER A 179 9.55 22.19 10.19
C SER A 179 9.70 23.17 11.33
N PHE A 180 10.53 22.84 12.31
CA PHE A 180 10.74 23.63 13.50
C PHE A 180 12.22 23.83 13.78
N THR A 181 12.65 25.09 13.82
CA THR A 181 14.03 25.49 14.11
C THR A 181 14.07 26.31 15.39
N PRO A 182 13.98 25.66 16.59
CA PRO A 182 13.87 26.38 17.87
C PRO A 182 15.09 27.23 18.20
N VAL A 183 16.25 26.84 17.67
CA VAL A 183 17.49 27.55 17.92
C VAL A 183 18.33 27.58 16.65
N GLN A 184 18.67 28.77 16.23
CA GLN A 184 19.60 29.02 15.13
C GLN A 184 20.61 30.11 15.56
N LYS A 185 21.71 29.65 16.16
CA LYS A 185 22.84 30.53 16.58
C LYS A 185 24.09 30.17 15.76
N ARG A 186 25.11 31.02 15.84
CA ARG A 186 26.39 30.80 15.15
C ARG A 186 26.99 29.43 15.42
N ASP A 187 27.03 29.04 16.70
CA ASP A 187 27.68 27.80 17.13
C ASP A 187 26.70 26.64 17.38
N PHE A 188 25.40 26.89 17.36
CA PHE A 188 24.39 25.91 17.69
C PHE A 188 23.15 26.09 16.82
N SER A 189 22.71 25.02 16.18
CA SER A 189 21.41 24.95 15.51
C SER A 189 20.74 23.59 15.70
N LEU A 190 19.44 23.62 15.87
CA LEU A 190 18.59 22.42 15.89
C LEU A 190 17.46 22.64 14.90
N ASN A 191 17.27 21.67 14.00
CA ASN A 191 16.15 21.63 13.09
C ASN A 191 15.43 20.29 13.26
N ILE A 192 14.11 20.34 13.35
CA ILE A 192 13.21 19.21 13.53
C ILE A 192 12.23 19.23 12.37
N ASN A 193 12.22 18.18 11.57
CA ASN A 193 11.28 17.97 10.48
C ASN A 193 10.40 16.79 10.80
N LEU A 194 9.09 16.99 10.80
CA LEU A 194 8.10 15.95 10.99
C LEU A 194 7.17 15.92 9.78
N ASN A 195 6.93 14.76 9.23
CA ASN A 195 5.82 14.53 8.31
C ASN A 195 4.97 13.36 8.83
N ALA A 196 3.68 13.46 8.63
CA ALA A 196 2.75 12.42 9.01
C ALA A 196 1.56 12.41 8.06
N SER A 197 1.07 11.23 7.77
CA SER A 197 -0.13 11.03 6.95
C SER A 197 -1.00 9.96 7.58
N LYS A 198 -2.31 10.23 7.62
CA LYS A 198 -3.32 9.25 7.97
C LYS A 198 -4.30 9.14 6.82
N ASN A 199 -4.39 7.96 6.24
CA ASN A 199 -5.28 7.67 5.12
C ASN A 199 -6.37 6.68 5.54
N TRP A 200 -7.58 6.91 5.03
CA TRP A 200 -8.72 6.00 5.14
C TRP A 200 -9.18 5.65 3.74
N ASN A 201 -9.10 4.38 3.42
CA ASN A 201 -9.58 3.81 2.16
C ASN A 201 -10.80 2.95 2.42
N LYS A 202 -11.79 3.00 1.52
CA LYS A 202 -13.01 2.20 1.63
C LYS A 202 -13.58 1.91 0.24
N GLY A 203 -13.89 0.64 -0.03
CA GLY A 203 -14.74 0.22 -1.13
C GLY A 203 -16.17 0.71 -0.90
N GLY A 204 -16.77 1.32 -1.91
CA GLY A 204 -18.18 1.67 -1.94
C GLY A 204 -18.99 0.60 -2.63
N GLU A 205 -20.20 0.99 -3.06
CA GLU A 205 -21.07 0.12 -3.83
C GLU A 205 -20.35 -0.45 -5.05
N THR A 206 -20.48 -1.74 -5.24
CA THR A 206 -20.01 -2.44 -6.42
C THR A 206 -21.16 -3.23 -7.00
N THR A 207 -21.28 -3.24 -8.32
CA THR A 207 -22.35 -3.98 -9.00
C THR A 207 -22.15 -5.50 -8.93
N ILE A 208 -20.99 -5.95 -8.47
CA ILE A 208 -20.65 -7.38 -8.42
C ILE A 208 -19.74 -7.64 -7.23
N ASP A 209 -20.14 -8.58 -6.41
CA ASP A 209 -19.38 -9.08 -5.29
C ASP A 209 -18.60 -10.35 -5.71
N ARG A 210 -17.32 -10.20 -6.05
CA ARG A 210 -16.41 -11.32 -6.25
C ARG A 210 -15.85 -11.81 -4.92
N THR A 211 -16.70 -12.34 -4.09
CA THR A 211 -16.32 -12.87 -2.79
C THR A 211 -15.97 -14.36 -2.82
N THR A 212 -15.02 -14.76 -3.66
CA THR A 212 -14.45 -16.10 -3.51
C THR A 212 -13.47 -16.15 -2.34
N GLY A 213 -13.37 -17.29 -1.67
CA GLY A 213 -12.42 -17.48 -0.57
C GLY A 213 -10.98 -17.19 -0.99
N MET A 214 -10.57 -17.62 -2.19
CA MET A 214 -9.26 -17.35 -2.76
C MET A 214 -9.02 -15.83 -2.96
N TYR A 215 -10.02 -15.09 -3.43
CA TYR A 215 -9.94 -13.65 -3.60
C TYR A 215 -9.75 -12.94 -2.25
N LEU A 216 -10.58 -13.27 -1.26
CA LEU A 216 -10.52 -12.64 0.07
C LEU A 216 -9.27 -13.01 0.85
N THR A 217 -8.73 -14.21 0.71
CA THR A 217 -7.49 -14.62 1.39
C THR A 217 -6.23 -13.99 0.82
N GLY A 218 -6.35 -13.15 -0.20
CA GLY A 218 -5.27 -12.26 -0.64
C GLY A 218 -4.42 -12.82 -1.77
N SER A 219 -4.98 -13.67 -2.64
CA SER A 219 -4.38 -14.01 -3.93
C SER A 219 -4.25 -12.78 -4.84
N ASN A 220 -5.05 -11.76 -4.60
CA ASN A 220 -5.00 -10.46 -5.26
C ASN A 220 -4.43 -9.39 -4.35
N THR A 221 -3.79 -8.38 -4.95
CA THR A 221 -3.20 -7.24 -4.23
C THR A 221 -4.25 -6.27 -3.69
N GLN A 222 -5.40 -6.18 -4.36
CA GLN A 222 -6.49 -5.27 -4.00
C GLN A 222 -7.83 -6.01 -4.07
N ILE A 223 -8.68 -5.75 -3.10
CA ILE A 223 -10.00 -6.37 -2.95
C ILE A 223 -11.05 -5.26 -2.90
N LEU A 224 -11.95 -5.22 -3.87
CA LEU A 224 -13.09 -4.32 -3.81
C LEU A 224 -14.28 -5.02 -3.15
N LYS A 225 -14.41 -4.85 -1.84
CA LYS A 225 -15.56 -5.29 -1.04
C LYS A 225 -16.17 -4.07 -0.37
N GLU A 226 -17.49 -3.94 -0.47
CA GLU A 226 -18.20 -2.82 0.13
C GLU A 226 -17.95 -2.73 1.63
N GLY A 227 -17.62 -1.53 2.10
CA GLY A 227 -17.39 -1.27 3.50
C GLY A 227 -15.96 -1.51 3.99
N TYR A 228 -15.13 -2.21 3.22
CA TYR A 228 -13.76 -2.57 3.58
C TYR A 228 -12.72 -1.83 2.74
N PRO A 229 -11.49 -1.65 3.25
CA PRO A 229 -10.40 -1.09 2.47
C PRO A 229 -9.92 -2.05 1.38
N LEU A 230 -9.42 -1.50 0.26
CA LEU A 230 -8.95 -2.29 -0.87
C LEU A 230 -7.75 -3.19 -0.51
N SER A 231 -6.94 -2.76 0.44
CA SER A 231 -5.81 -3.54 0.96
C SER A 231 -6.22 -4.55 2.05
N GLY A 232 -7.52 -4.62 2.36
CA GLY A 232 -8.08 -5.56 3.31
C GLY A 232 -7.89 -7.02 2.88
N PHE A 233 -7.76 -7.92 3.84
CA PHE A 233 -7.72 -9.36 3.59
C PHE A 233 -8.35 -10.15 4.72
N TRP A 234 -8.79 -11.35 4.39
CA TRP A 234 -9.45 -12.28 5.30
C TRP A 234 -8.60 -13.53 5.48
N SER A 235 -8.80 -14.22 6.56
CA SER A 235 -8.07 -15.44 6.92
C SER A 235 -9.04 -16.53 7.38
N TYR A 236 -8.63 -17.77 7.24
CA TYR A 236 -9.32 -18.86 7.92
C TYR A 236 -9.21 -18.69 9.43
N SER A 237 -10.31 -18.88 10.14
CA SER A 237 -10.33 -18.76 11.61
C SER A 237 -9.72 -20.01 12.23
N PHE A 238 -8.50 -19.89 12.73
CA PHE A 238 -7.75 -21.00 13.33
C PHE A 238 -8.31 -21.36 14.71
N ALA A 239 -8.64 -22.64 14.90
CA ALA A 239 -9.22 -23.17 16.14
C ALA A 239 -8.20 -23.94 17.01
N GLY A 240 -6.95 -24.05 16.57
CA GLY A 240 -5.92 -24.84 17.25
C GLY A 240 -5.47 -26.05 16.44
N LEU A 241 -4.73 -26.94 17.08
CA LEU A 241 -4.26 -28.20 16.51
C LEU A 241 -4.99 -29.38 17.13
N ASP A 242 -5.30 -30.38 16.32
CA ASP A 242 -5.81 -31.67 16.79
C ASP A 242 -4.73 -32.38 17.63
N GLY A 243 -5.01 -32.62 18.91
CA GLY A 243 -4.08 -33.27 19.84
C GLY A 243 -3.71 -34.69 19.51
N SER A 244 -4.46 -35.36 18.61
CA SER A 244 -4.16 -36.73 18.20
C SER A 244 -3.13 -36.84 17.07
N ASN A 245 -3.05 -35.82 16.20
CA ASN A 245 -2.27 -35.91 14.97
C ASN A 245 -1.59 -34.58 14.55
N GLY A 246 -1.79 -33.47 15.29
CA GLY A 246 -1.19 -32.17 15.01
C GLY A 246 -1.74 -31.46 13.77
N LYS A 247 -2.90 -31.89 13.26
CA LYS A 247 -3.58 -31.29 12.12
C LYS A 247 -4.22 -29.95 12.53
N PRO A 248 -4.15 -28.87 11.72
CA PRO A 248 -4.84 -27.64 12.04
C PRO A 248 -6.35 -27.78 11.94
N MET A 249 -7.05 -27.15 12.89
CA MET A 249 -8.51 -27.08 12.97
C MET A 249 -8.95 -25.63 12.75
N PHE A 250 -10.19 -25.43 12.26
CA PHE A 250 -10.72 -24.11 11.91
C PHE A 250 -12.16 -23.96 12.42
N ASN A 251 -12.50 -22.72 12.80
CA ASN A 251 -13.87 -22.34 13.15
C ASN A 251 -14.64 -21.95 11.87
N TYR A 252 -15.93 -22.20 11.89
CA TYR A 252 -16.86 -21.78 10.84
C TYR A 252 -18.27 -21.64 11.39
N VAL A 253 -19.09 -20.88 10.65
CA VAL A 253 -20.52 -20.77 10.93
C VAL A 253 -21.26 -21.76 10.02
N GLU A 254 -22.08 -22.64 10.59
CA GLU A 254 -22.91 -23.53 9.80
C GLU A 254 -23.96 -22.73 9.02
N VAL A 255 -24.08 -23.00 7.74
CA VAL A 255 -25.08 -22.40 6.85
C VAL A 255 -26.15 -23.44 6.54
N PRO A 256 -27.44 -23.09 6.63
CA PRO A 256 -28.53 -23.99 6.26
C PRO A 256 -28.41 -24.52 4.83
N GLU A 257 -28.79 -25.78 4.60
CA GLU A 257 -28.72 -26.40 3.28
C GLU A 257 -29.44 -25.61 2.18
N GLU A 258 -30.54 -24.95 2.53
CA GLU A 258 -31.34 -24.14 1.60
C GLU A 258 -30.55 -22.91 1.08
N GLU A 259 -29.60 -22.41 1.84
CA GLU A 259 -28.76 -21.27 1.46
C GLU A 259 -27.51 -21.71 0.70
N LYS A 260 -27.06 -22.95 0.86
CA LYS A 260 -25.89 -23.49 0.16
C LYS A 260 -26.05 -23.46 -1.37
N SER A 261 -27.27 -23.66 -1.86
CA SER A 261 -27.58 -23.64 -3.30
C SER A 261 -27.44 -22.23 -3.95
N LYS A 262 -27.41 -21.16 -3.16
CA LYS A 262 -27.30 -19.78 -3.64
C LYS A 262 -25.85 -19.29 -3.79
N GLY A 263 -24.88 -20.14 -3.48
CA GLY A 263 -23.48 -19.77 -3.34
C GLY A 263 -23.18 -19.27 -1.92
N ILE A 264 -22.10 -19.75 -1.34
CA ILE A 264 -21.77 -19.48 0.07
C ILE A 264 -20.89 -18.25 0.16
N ASP A 265 -21.30 -17.26 0.98
CA ASP A 265 -20.46 -16.14 1.32
C ASP A 265 -19.23 -16.65 2.10
N PRO A 266 -18.00 -16.47 1.58
CA PRO A 266 -16.78 -16.89 2.25
C PRO A 266 -16.60 -16.32 3.65
N THR A 267 -17.29 -15.24 4.01
CA THR A 267 -17.24 -14.66 5.35
C THR A 267 -17.85 -15.55 6.42
N THR A 268 -18.53 -16.63 6.05
CA THR A 268 -19.02 -17.67 6.98
C THR A 268 -17.90 -18.53 7.56
N TYR A 269 -16.76 -18.63 6.87
CA TYR A 269 -15.58 -19.39 7.29
C TYR A 269 -14.28 -18.56 7.30
N LEU A 270 -14.33 -17.31 6.85
CA LEU A 270 -13.22 -16.39 6.87
C LEU A 270 -13.48 -15.24 7.84
N VAL A 271 -12.43 -14.79 8.53
CA VAL A 271 -12.46 -13.61 9.41
C VAL A 271 -11.63 -12.48 8.83
N TYR A 272 -12.11 -11.25 8.99
CA TYR A 272 -11.36 -10.07 8.56
C TYR A 272 -10.08 -9.92 9.38
N SER A 273 -8.93 -9.90 8.71
CA SER A 273 -7.61 -9.91 9.35
C SER A 273 -6.93 -8.54 9.41
N GLY A 274 -7.49 -7.56 8.72
CA GLY A 274 -6.97 -6.18 8.68
C GLY A 274 -6.48 -5.77 7.30
N GLU A 275 -5.65 -4.74 7.27
CA GLU A 275 -5.16 -4.08 6.06
C GLU A 275 -3.68 -4.38 5.84
N LYS A 276 -3.28 -4.63 4.58
CA LYS A 276 -1.86 -4.79 4.20
C LYS A 276 -1.13 -3.45 4.22
N GLU A 277 -1.82 -2.37 3.86
CA GLU A 277 -1.27 -1.02 3.85
C GLU A 277 -1.42 -0.35 5.22
N PRO A 278 -0.45 0.47 5.67
CA PRO A 278 -0.57 1.22 6.90
C PRO A 278 -1.61 2.33 6.76
N TYR A 279 -2.48 2.49 7.77
CA TYR A 279 -3.37 3.64 7.84
C TYR A 279 -2.66 4.92 8.30
N PHE A 280 -1.48 4.78 8.95
CA PHE A 280 -0.67 5.90 9.40
C PHE A 280 0.79 5.70 9.01
N THR A 281 1.37 6.74 8.42
CA THR A 281 2.80 6.83 8.13
C THR A 281 3.36 8.12 8.70
N GLY A 282 4.56 8.05 9.27
CA GLY A 282 5.24 9.21 9.84
C GLY A 282 6.74 9.17 9.59
N GLY A 283 7.33 10.34 9.45
CA GLY A 283 8.77 10.54 9.36
C GLY A 283 9.22 11.65 10.30
N LEU A 284 10.33 11.43 11.00
CA LEU A 284 10.99 12.42 11.85
C LEU A 284 12.44 12.57 11.42
N GLY A 285 12.82 13.77 11.02
CA GLY A 285 14.21 14.15 10.75
C GLY A 285 14.71 15.11 11.83
N LEU A 286 15.90 14.85 12.36
CA LEU A 286 16.58 15.71 13.30
C LEU A 286 17.94 16.10 12.73
N SER A 287 18.22 17.42 12.68
CA SER A 287 19.50 17.96 12.31
C SER A 287 20.01 18.83 13.45
N PHE A 288 21.13 18.42 14.01
CA PHE A 288 21.78 19.10 15.12
C PHE A 288 23.16 19.54 14.69
N ARG A 289 23.52 20.79 14.95
CA ARG A 289 24.88 21.30 14.72
C ARG A 289 25.37 22.03 15.97
N TYR A 290 26.55 21.61 16.40
CA TYR A 290 27.27 22.28 17.46
C TYR A 290 28.71 22.58 16.98
N LYS A 291 29.01 23.87 16.78
CA LYS A 291 30.29 24.36 16.19
C LYS A 291 30.59 23.60 14.87
N SER A 292 31.64 22.81 14.87
CA SER A 292 32.10 22.03 13.71
C SER A 292 31.52 20.62 13.60
N LEU A 293 30.72 20.22 14.57
CA LEU A 293 30.07 18.90 14.60
C LEU A 293 28.62 19.02 14.14
N SER A 294 28.21 18.15 13.22
CA SER A 294 26.82 18.02 12.77
C SER A 294 26.34 16.58 12.90
N LEU A 295 25.16 16.40 13.47
CA LEU A 295 24.47 15.11 13.59
C LEU A 295 23.15 15.20 12.84
N ASN A 296 22.91 14.28 11.92
CA ASN A 296 21.65 14.12 11.22
C ASN A 296 21.11 12.71 11.48
N THR A 297 19.82 12.61 11.75
CA THR A 297 19.18 11.31 11.90
C THR A 297 17.76 11.39 11.39
N SER A 298 17.26 10.25 10.86
CA SER A 298 15.89 10.15 10.39
C SER A 298 15.25 8.84 10.85
N PHE A 299 13.96 8.96 11.17
CA PHE A 299 13.12 7.86 11.62
C PHE A 299 11.91 7.74 10.71
N SER A 300 11.39 6.52 10.58
CA SER A 300 10.09 6.27 9.97
C SER A 300 9.22 5.41 10.89
N LEU A 301 7.93 5.75 10.95
CA LEU A 301 6.91 5.07 11.72
C LEU A 301 5.79 4.65 10.79
N LEU A 302 5.46 3.37 10.75
CA LEU A 302 4.32 2.83 10.04
C LEU A 302 3.42 2.08 11.02
N LEU A 303 2.12 2.41 11.01
CA LEU A 303 1.15 1.81 11.93
C LEU A 303 -0.05 1.26 11.19
N GLY A 304 -0.59 0.16 11.71
CA GLY A 304 -1.87 -0.41 11.31
C GLY A 304 -1.79 -1.48 10.22
N SER A 305 -0.67 -1.63 9.55
CA SER A 305 -0.49 -2.71 8.57
C SER A 305 -0.46 -4.08 9.23
N LYS A 306 -1.00 -5.07 8.53
CA LYS A 306 -0.96 -6.48 8.87
C LYS A 306 -0.34 -7.27 7.73
N LYS A 307 0.42 -8.30 8.08
CA LYS A 307 1.01 -9.24 7.11
C LYS A 307 0.79 -10.67 7.57
N ARG A 308 0.80 -11.61 6.63
CA ARG A 308 0.99 -13.02 6.94
C ARG A 308 2.47 -13.31 6.99
N LEU A 309 2.87 -14.06 8.00
CA LEU A 309 4.21 -14.62 8.07
C LEU A 309 4.38 -15.66 6.95
N THR A 310 5.59 -15.79 6.46
CA THR A 310 5.90 -16.89 5.56
C THR A 310 5.83 -18.21 6.31
N SER A 311 5.20 -19.19 5.68
CA SER A 311 5.10 -20.53 6.23
C SER A 311 6.48 -21.14 6.48
N PRO A 312 6.73 -21.74 7.64
CA PRO A 312 7.96 -22.52 7.86
C PRO A 312 8.03 -23.75 6.95
N TYR A 313 6.91 -24.14 6.31
CA TYR A 313 6.83 -25.22 5.34
C TYR A 313 7.03 -24.78 3.88
N ASN A 314 7.32 -23.51 3.63
CA ASN A 314 7.46 -22.95 2.28
C ASN A 314 8.53 -23.63 1.41
N ASP A 315 9.57 -24.20 2.03
CA ASP A 315 10.65 -24.93 1.36
C ASP A 315 10.37 -26.44 1.22
N PHE A 316 9.20 -26.90 1.64
CA PHE A 316 8.76 -28.27 1.44
C PHE A 316 8.19 -28.42 0.03
N ARG A 317 8.65 -29.44 -0.71
CA ARG A 317 8.22 -29.72 -2.08
C ARG A 317 7.38 -30.98 -2.15
N GLY A 318 6.46 -30.98 -3.10
CA GLY A 318 5.63 -32.13 -3.49
C GLY A 318 4.15 -31.91 -3.21
N GLU A 319 3.32 -32.15 -4.22
CA GLU A 319 1.86 -32.06 -4.08
C GLU A 319 1.30 -33.13 -3.13
N HIS A 320 2.05 -34.21 -2.91
CA HIS A 320 1.55 -35.41 -2.20
C HIS A 320 2.41 -35.84 -1.00
N ASN A 321 3.66 -35.41 -0.91
CA ASN A 321 4.54 -35.66 0.24
C ASN A 321 5.36 -34.39 0.50
N MET A 322 4.87 -33.52 1.38
CA MET A 322 5.60 -32.31 1.77
C MET A 322 6.83 -32.70 2.59
N MET A 323 7.89 -33.06 1.90
CA MET A 323 9.19 -33.35 2.52
C MET A 323 10.13 -32.15 2.41
N PRO A 324 11.00 -31.95 3.42
CA PRO A 324 12.02 -30.94 3.34
C PRO A 324 12.89 -31.13 2.10
N ASP A 325 13.22 -30.07 1.40
CA ASP A 325 14.22 -30.10 0.33
C ASP A 325 15.61 -30.35 0.97
N PRO A 326 16.26 -31.48 0.72
CA PRO A 326 17.54 -31.82 1.37
C PRO A 326 18.69 -30.88 0.95
N THR A 327 18.48 -30.07 -0.09
CA THR A 327 19.47 -29.10 -0.58
C THR A 327 19.33 -27.71 0.05
N LYS A 328 18.31 -27.51 0.89
CA LYS A 328 18.01 -26.22 1.52
C LYS A 328 18.05 -26.30 3.05
N ASN A 329 18.34 -25.16 3.65
CA ASN A 329 18.20 -25.01 5.10
C ASN A 329 16.72 -25.02 5.49
N ILE A 330 16.38 -25.80 6.50
CA ILE A 330 15.03 -25.87 7.05
C ILE A 330 14.79 -24.66 7.97
N ASN A 331 13.58 -24.10 7.92
CA ASN A 331 13.20 -23.01 8.80
C ASN A 331 13.28 -23.46 10.28
N ARG A 332 13.95 -22.66 11.11
CA ARG A 332 14.15 -22.93 12.53
C ARG A 332 12.83 -23.07 13.32
N ASP A 333 11.78 -22.38 12.89
CA ASP A 333 10.48 -22.41 13.59
C ASP A 333 9.86 -23.80 13.61
N LEU A 334 10.25 -24.71 12.67
CA LEU A 334 9.85 -26.10 12.65
C LEU A 334 10.34 -26.90 13.87
N LEU A 335 11.30 -26.43 14.62
CA LEU A 335 11.68 -27.04 15.90
C LEU A 335 10.56 -26.95 16.93
N ASN A 336 9.70 -25.92 16.80
CA ASN A 336 8.59 -25.65 17.68
C ASN A 336 7.26 -26.19 17.13
N ARG A 337 7.27 -27.01 16.09
CA ARG A 337 6.06 -27.64 15.56
C ARG A 337 5.47 -28.64 16.54
N TRP A 338 4.21 -28.97 16.38
CA TRP A 338 3.60 -30.10 17.06
C TRP A 338 4.35 -31.43 16.71
N GLN A 339 4.70 -32.21 17.70
CA GLN A 339 5.43 -33.48 17.56
C GLN A 339 4.74 -34.64 18.26
N LYS A 340 3.99 -34.36 19.33
CA LYS A 340 3.27 -35.36 20.15
C LYS A 340 2.07 -34.72 20.82
N THR A 341 1.13 -35.55 21.23
CA THR A 341 -0.03 -35.17 22.05
C THR A 341 0.37 -34.33 23.27
N GLY A 342 -0.28 -33.20 23.46
CA GLY A 342 0.01 -32.20 24.48
C GLY A 342 0.76 -30.99 23.97
N ASP A 343 1.44 -31.09 22.80
CA ASP A 343 2.15 -29.94 22.23
C ASP A 343 1.21 -28.88 21.69
N GLU A 344 -0.04 -29.23 21.34
CA GLU A 344 -1.09 -28.30 20.88
C GLU A 344 -1.38 -27.18 21.88
N ALA A 345 -1.05 -27.36 23.15
CA ALA A 345 -1.18 -26.33 24.17
C ALA A 345 -0.08 -25.24 24.09
N TYR A 346 1.02 -25.51 23.40
CA TYR A 346 2.23 -24.65 23.39
C TYR A 346 2.60 -24.14 22.01
N THR A 347 2.07 -24.74 20.94
CA THR A 347 2.40 -24.36 19.58
C THR A 347 1.17 -24.24 18.70
N ASN A 348 1.23 -23.32 17.72
CA ASN A 348 0.27 -23.20 16.63
C ASN A 348 0.84 -23.69 15.29
N ILE A 349 2.05 -24.26 15.30
CA ILE A 349 2.71 -24.80 14.09
C ILE A 349 2.28 -26.26 13.96
N PRO A 350 1.59 -26.65 12.89
CA PRO A 350 1.13 -28.02 12.68
C PRO A 350 2.26 -29.05 12.74
N GLY A 351 1.92 -30.29 12.95
CA GLY A 351 2.84 -31.42 12.78
C GLY A 351 3.36 -31.51 11.34
N LEU A 352 4.35 -32.36 11.10
CA LEU A 352 4.79 -32.63 9.73
C LEU A 352 3.59 -33.17 8.92
N PRO A 353 3.37 -32.66 7.69
CA PRO A 353 2.23 -33.05 6.87
C PRO A 353 2.43 -34.43 6.23
N ILE A 354 2.68 -35.44 7.05
CA ILE A 354 2.65 -36.88 6.69
C ILE A 354 1.26 -37.48 6.77
N TRP A 355 0.25 -36.66 6.93
CA TRP A 355 -1.14 -37.09 6.88
C TRP A 355 -1.41 -37.71 5.52
N PRO A 356 -2.29 -38.76 5.46
CA PRO A 356 -2.71 -39.26 4.17
C PRO A 356 -3.23 -38.13 3.30
N LEU A 357 -2.47 -37.83 2.30
CA LEU A 357 -2.67 -36.73 1.37
C LEU A 357 -3.79 -37.07 0.41
N GLY A 358 -4.89 -37.09 0.75
CA GLY A 358 -6.10 -37.32 0.00
C GLY A 358 -7.30 -36.88 0.81
N ILE A 359 -7.05 -36.43 2.05
CA ILE A 359 -8.06 -35.79 2.88
C ILE A 359 -7.86 -34.31 2.78
N ALA A 360 -8.12 -33.75 1.60
CA ALA A 360 -8.48 -32.37 1.50
C ALA A 360 -9.65 -32.15 2.46
N TRP A 361 -9.55 -31.13 3.30
CA TRP A 361 -10.67 -30.75 4.12
C TRP A 361 -11.68 -30.04 3.23
N THR A 362 -12.89 -30.60 3.11
CA THR A 362 -13.97 -29.87 2.45
C THR A 362 -14.20 -28.60 3.25
N LEU A 363 -14.07 -27.46 2.60
CA LEU A 363 -14.40 -26.18 3.23
C LEU A 363 -15.83 -26.28 3.77
N PRO A 364 -16.05 -25.87 5.01
CA PRO A 364 -17.38 -25.86 5.58
C PRO A 364 -18.36 -25.17 4.64
N ASN A 365 -19.53 -25.75 4.50
CA ASN A 365 -20.60 -25.23 3.65
C ASN A 365 -20.31 -25.19 2.14
N THR A 366 -19.23 -25.80 1.67
CA THR A 366 -18.88 -25.83 0.24
C THR A 366 -18.54 -27.25 -0.19
N GLU A 367 -18.53 -27.53 -1.51
CA GLU A 367 -17.97 -28.75 -2.08
C GLU A 367 -16.48 -28.63 -2.37
N THR A 368 -15.89 -27.44 -2.13
CA THR A 368 -14.48 -27.16 -2.41
C THR A 368 -13.59 -27.79 -1.34
N ALA A 369 -12.67 -28.60 -1.77
CA ALA A 369 -11.70 -29.23 -0.88
C ALA A 369 -10.39 -28.43 -0.90
N GLU A 370 -9.86 -28.12 0.29
CA GLU A 370 -8.60 -27.39 0.47
C GLU A 370 -7.64 -28.17 1.38
N SER A 371 -6.35 -28.02 1.12
CA SER A 371 -5.33 -28.60 1.98
C SER A 371 -5.32 -27.92 3.37
N PRO A 372 -5.35 -28.66 4.49
CA PRO A 372 -5.28 -28.07 5.82
C PRO A 372 -4.03 -27.21 6.05
N ILE A 373 -2.91 -27.56 5.46
CA ILE A 373 -1.68 -26.73 5.51
C ILE A 373 -1.90 -25.42 4.76
N TYR A 374 -2.47 -25.44 3.56
CA TYR A 374 -2.80 -24.22 2.82
C TYR A 374 -3.74 -23.31 3.62
N MET A 375 -4.79 -23.90 4.22
CA MET A 375 -5.71 -23.15 5.08
C MET A 375 -4.99 -22.54 6.29
N TRP A 376 -4.07 -23.28 6.92
CA TRP A 376 -3.28 -22.79 8.03
C TRP A 376 -2.34 -21.65 7.62
N GLU A 377 -1.68 -21.76 6.47
CA GLU A 377 -0.84 -20.70 5.91
C GLU A 377 -1.64 -19.43 5.63
N LYS A 378 -2.92 -19.56 5.32
CA LYS A 378 -3.85 -18.46 5.09
C LYS A 378 -4.72 -18.13 6.32
N SER A 379 -4.44 -18.72 7.48
CA SER A 379 -5.19 -18.47 8.70
C SER A 379 -4.75 -17.20 9.44
N ASP A 380 -5.56 -16.80 10.40
CA ASP A 380 -5.28 -15.69 11.32
C ASP A 380 -4.13 -16.01 12.30
N ALA A 381 -3.83 -17.29 12.54
CA ALA A 381 -2.63 -17.71 13.27
C ALA A 381 -1.33 -17.19 12.64
N MET A 382 -1.31 -17.04 11.32
CA MET A 382 -0.16 -16.52 10.58
C MET A 382 -0.15 -14.99 10.44
N VAL A 383 -1.20 -14.31 10.88
CA VAL A 383 -1.30 -12.85 10.77
C VAL A 383 -0.54 -12.16 11.89
N VAL A 384 0.26 -11.17 11.53
CA VAL A 384 1.07 -10.37 12.45
C VAL A 384 0.90 -8.88 12.17
N SER A 385 1.05 -8.06 13.22
CA SER A 385 1.18 -6.61 13.04
C SER A 385 2.50 -6.29 12.37
N ALA A 386 2.45 -5.65 11.21
CA ALA A 386 3.61 -5.16 10.48
C ALA A 386 3.92 -3.68 10.78
N SER A 387 3.35 -3.15 11.87
CA SER A 387 3.71 -1.83 12.39
C SER A 387 5.16 -1.83 12.87
N PHE A 388 5.89 -0.76 12.56
CA PHE A 388 7.28 -0.63 13.01
C PHE A 388 7.72 0.83 13.17
N LEU A 389 8.75 1.01 13.99
CA LEU A 389 9.58 2.22 14.06
C LEU A 389 10.99 1.85 13.59
N ARG A 390 11.51 2.57 12.61
CA ARG A 390 12.85 2.38 12.05
C ARG A 390 13.68 3.64 12.22
N CYS A 391 14.90 3.50 12.74
CA CYS A 391 15.95 4.50 12.56
C CYS A 391 16.62 4.24 11.19
N ARG A 392 16.33 5.11 10.22
CA ARG A 392 16.79 4.94 8.84
C ARG A 392 18.25 5.23 8.67
N ASN A 393 18.71 6.34 9.27
CA ASN A 393 20.12 6.72 9.20
C ASN A 393 20.56 7.53 10.41
N ILE A 394 21.85 7.46 10.69
CA ILE A 394 22.59 8.39 11.57
C ILE A 394 23.82 8.84 10.80
N GLY A 395 23.92 10.15 10.56
CA GLY A 395 25.05 10.78 9.91
C GLY A 395 25.76 11.72 10.88
N LEU A 396 27.06 11.54 11.05
CA LEU A 396 27.92 12.42 11.84
C LEU A 396 28.94 13.06 10.91
N SER A 397 29.01 14.39 10.91
CA SER A 397 29.99 15.14 10.12
C SER A 397 30.78 16.03 11.04
N TRP A 398 32.08 15.96 10.92
CA TRP A 398 33.00 16.80 11.65
C TRP A 398 33.85 17.61 10.70
N GLN A 399 33.67 18.93 10.72
CA GLN A 399 34.48 19.84 9.96
C GLN A 399 35.69 20.27 10.80
N MET A 400 36.88 20.07 10.28
CA MET A 400 38.12 20.40 10.95
C MET A 400 38.30 21.91 11.07
N LYS A 401 38.99 22.32 12.15
CA LYS A 401 39.32 23.72 12.36
C LYS A 401 40.34 24.17 11.29
N LYS A 402 40.25 25.43 10.91
CA LYS A 402 41.15 26.05 9.92
C LYS A 402 42.62 25.84 10.26
N GLU A 403 42.98 25.96 11.53
CA GLU A 403 44.38 25.76 12.02
C GLU A 403 44.96 24.37 11.68
N TRP A 404 44.11 23.34 11.58
CA TRP A 404 44.53 21.98 11.19
C TRP A 404 44.59 21.84 9.68
N CYS A 405 43.67 22.48 8.96
CA CYS A 405 43.64 22.52 7.50
C CYS A 405 44.88 23.24 6.96
N ASP A 406 45.29 24.38 7.57
CA ASP A 406 46.45 25.16 7.17
C ASP A 406 47.78 24.35 7.28
N LYS A 407 47.89 23.44 8.28
CA LYS A 407 49.08 22.56 8.43
C LYS A 407 49.27 21.58 7.28
N ILE A 408 48.18 21.23 6.58
CA ILE A 408 48.21 20.32 5.44
C ILE A 408 47.98 21.04 4.12
N HIS A 409 48.04 22.38 4.11
CA HIS A 409 47.80 23.22 2.95
C HIS A 409 46.40 22.99 2.28
N ALA A 410 45.40 22.60 3.07
CA ALA A 410 44.03 22.44 2.63
C ALA A 410 43.15 23.63 3.00
N LYS A 411 42.19 23.98 2.16
CA LYS A 411 41.19 25.02 2.47
C LYS A 411 40.12 24.50 3.43
N ASN A 412 39.77 23.24 3.31
CA ASN A 412 38.82 22.59 4.18
C ASN A 412 39.11 21.09 4.30
N LEU A 413 38.71 20.52 5.41
CA LEU A 413 38.81 19.08 5.70
C LEU A 413 37.59 18.68 6.54
N SER A 414 36.85 17.68 6.08
CA SER A 414 35.75 17.11 6.86
C SER A 414 35.78 15.58 6.84
N ILE A 415 35.40 15.00 7.98
CA ILE A 415 35.19 13.57 8.16
C ILE A 415 33.69 13.35 8.30
N ASN A 416 33.16 12.43 7.53
CA ASN A 416 31.74 12.08 7.53
C ASN A 416 31.60 10.60 7.82
N PHE A 417 30.82 10.27 8.83
CA PHE A 417 30.41 8.90 9.14
C PHE A 417 28.90 8.78 8.93
N ASN A 418 28.46 7.79 8.18
CA ASN A 418 27.05 7.48 8.02
C ASN A 418 26.79 5.99 8.33
N MET A 419 25.69 5.76 8.98
CA MET A 419 25.17 4.43 9.24
C MET A 419 23.70 4.39 8.78
N ASP A 420 23.36 3.46 7.90
CA ASP A 420 21.98 3.27 7.42
C ASP A 420 21.39 1.99 8.02
N ASN A 421 20.06 1.96 8.09
CA ASN A 421 19.28 0.86 8.67
C ASN A 421 19.73 0.51 10.09
N VAL A 422 19.84 1.53 10.94
CA VAL A 422 20.46 1.44 12.28
C VAL A 422 19.76 0.42 13.15
N PHE A 423 18.43 0.52 13.26
CA PHE A 423 17.58 -0.45 13.93
C PHE A 423 16.13 -0.36 13.46
N VAL A 424 15.39 -1.44 13.68
CA VAL A 424 13.93 -1.50 13.54
C VAL A 424 13.32 -2.10 14.81
N ILE A 425 12.23 -1.50 15.27
CA ILE A 425 11.40 -2.00 16.37
C ILE A 425 10.08 -2.44 15.74
N ALA A 426 9.81 -3.74 15.75
CA ALA A 426 8.64 -4.38 15.16
C ALA A 426 8.18 -5.56 16.02
N SER A 427 7.15 -6.27 15.59
CA SER A 427 6.68 -7.48 16.26
C SER A 427 7.78 -8.54 16.35
N LYS A 428 7.96 -9.15 17.53
CA LYS A 428 8.92 -10.25 17.76
C LYS A 428 8.64 -11.47 16.88
N ARG A 429 7.42 -11.65 16.39
CA ARG A 429 7.02 -12.75 15.49
C ARG A 429 7.72 -12.73 14.13
N PHE A 430 8.37 -11.61 13.75
CA PHE A 430 9.21 -11.56 12.56
C PHE A 430 10.55 -12.32 12.73
N ASN A 431 10.88 -12.78 13.94
CA ASN A 431 12.11 -13.58 14.21
C ASN A 431 13.41 -12.93 13.70
N GLY A 432 13.47 -11.60 13.69
CA GLY A 432 14.63 -10.84 13.19
C GLY A 432 14.57 -10.48 11.70
N PHE A 433 13.57 -10.96 10.95
CA PHE A 433 13.30 -10.49 9.60
C PHE A 433 12.73 -9.07 9.62
N ASP A 434 12.92 -8.37 8.53
CA ASP A 434 12.46 -7.00 8.38
C ASP A 434 10.96 -6.97 8.03
N PRO A 435 10.14 -6.15 8.71
CA PRO A 435 8.70 -6.08 8.44
C PRO A 435 8.37 -5.52 7.04
N GLU A 436 9.27 -4.81 6.38
CA GLU A 436 9.10 -4.34 5.00
C GLU A 436 9.48 -5.41 3.98
N LEU A 437 10.41 -6.31 4.35
CA LEU A 437 10.85 -7.44 3.52
C LEU A 437 10.21 -8.73 4.06
N GLU A 438 9.74 -9.60 3.19
CA GLU A 438 8.97 -10.78 3.64
C GLU A 438 9.84 -11.80 4.38
N ASN A 439 11.04 -12.10 3.86
CA ASN A 439 11.90 -13.19 4.33
C ASN A 439 13.37 -12.80 4.35
N SER A 440 13.69 -11.55 4.51
CA SER A 440 15.06 -11.09 4.50
C SER A 440 15.34 -10.06 5.58
N ILE A 441 16.60 -9.89 5.88
CA ILE A 441 17.09 -8.87 6.81
C ILE A 441 17.55 -7.69 5.96
N MET A 442 17.10 -6.49 6.32
CA MET A 442 17.65 -5.28 5.70
C MET A 442 19.07 -5.04 6.21
N PRO A 443 20.08 -5.07 5.34
CA PRO A 443 21.46 -4.94 5.78
C PRO A 443 21.73 -3.55 6.35
N ARG A 444 22.55 -3.49 7.40
CA ARG A 444 23.13 -2.25 7.88
C ARG A 444 24.31 -1.89 7.02
N SER A 445 24.43 -0.62 6.64
CA SER A 445 25.61 -0.11 5.94
C SER A 445 26.32 0.95 6.77
N PHE A 446 27.65 0.96 6.63
CA PHE A 446 28.52 1.94 7.27
C PHE A 446 29.38 2.58 6.19
N SER A 447 29.48 3.88 6.20
CA SER A 447 30.39 4.60 5.32
C SER A 447 31.20 5.63 6.10
N LEU A 448 32.48 5.70 5.79
CA LEU A 448 33.40 6.72 6.30
C LEU A 448 33.95 7.50 5.09
N GLY A 449 33.71 8.78 5.07
CA GLY A 449 34.16 9.68 4.01
C GLY A 449 35.13 10.72 4.54
N LEU A 450 36.16 11.02 3.77
CA LEU A 450 37.07 12.12 4.00
C LEU A 450 37.00 13.07 2.80
N ASN A 451 36.65 14.34 3.06
CA ASN A 451 36.62 15.38 2.02
C ASN A 451 37.72 16.40 2.32
N ILE A 452 38.62 16.60 1.36
CA ILE A 452 39.71 17.54 1.43
C ILE A 452 39.61 18.50 0.23
N GLY A 453 39.57 19.78 0.50
CA GLY A 453 39.63 20.82 -0.52
C GLY A 453 40.96 21.58 -0.44
N PHE A 454 41.63 21.73 -1.57
CA PHE A 454 42.89 22.45 -1.69
C PHE A 454 42.74 23.84 -2.30
#